data_a7d244d74c242ca365527805af79d8df
#
_entry.id   a7d244d74c242ca365527805af79d8df
#
_cell.length_a   1.000
_cell.length_b   1.000
_cell.length_c   1.000
_cell.angle_alpha   90.00
_cell.angle_beta   90.00
_cell.angle_gamma   90.00
#
_symmetry.space_group_name_H-M   'P 1'
#
loop_
_entity.id
_entity.type
_entity.pdbx_description
1 polymer ?
#
loop_
_entity_poly.entity_id
_entity_poly.type
_entity_poly.pdbx_seq_one_letter_code
_entity_poly.pdbx_strand_id
1 'polypeptide(L)'
;MIQNPILPGFHADPCICRKGDDFYIAVSSFEWFPGIPIYHSKDMKNWELYSHALNNAEDPDLKKLPSAKGIWAPCLTYCEADNLFYVVYGVMNSMNARYFDVDNYLITAKDLRGPWSEPVYLHSSGFDASMFHDDDGKKYIVALEWETRTEYEKPGPICIVEYDPVQKKVVGMPKAFWRGGTDRGCIEAPHLTKRGNYYYIMCAEGGTGYYHSVTMGRSENVWGPYEADPCNPIVTSVPENHNERADWDHLKPRYYNPESKLQKSGHASYVDLPNGETWLVHLTSRPFVPELRCTLGRETAIQRMKWTEDGWLRMENGGNMAQEFVKESKLPEYPVKKLPQRDDFDSETLGIGYYAPRIDPVTFVDLKARPGWIRLRGQESGCSLNKTSILARKLTSVQATVTTKVDFTPLSYQHTAGLILYYDNMNFVYLYKYFSDTLNHSAISVMQVENGIKREFSEARTFVEDGQDIWMRLEVKGRKSCFKWSLDGDTYKEIGPCFDTTKFSDEYSEFGEFTGTFVGITCGDRMLHQHTADFDFFEYVADETADVK
;
A
#
# COMPACT_ATOMS: atom_id res chain seq x y z
N MET A 1 -14.75 10.72 -18.22
CA MET A 1 -15.01 10.26 -16.84
C MET A 1 -13.74 9.63 -16.28
N ILE A 2 -13.44 9.86 -15.02
CA ILE A 2 -12.40 9.13 -14.27
C ILE A 2 -13.05 7.86 -13.72
N GLN A 3 -12.44 6.72 -13.94
CA GLN A 3 -12.87 5.45 -13.34
C GLN A 3 -12.03 5.19 -12.08
N ASN A 4 -12.69 4.91 -10.97
CA ASN A 4 -12.07 4.51 -9.71
C ASN A 4 -11.90 2.97 -9.63
N PRO A 5 -10.85 2.49 -8.94
CA PRO A 5 -9.81 3.27 -8.26
C PRO A 5 -8.81 3.91 -9.25
N ILE A 6 -8.28 5.09 -8.91
CA ILE A 6 -7.26 5.77 -9.72
C ILE A 6 -5.86 5.16 -9.55
N LEU A 7 -5.62 4.50 -8.42
CA LEU A 7 -4.43 3.69 -8.16
C LEU A 7 -4.90 2.27 -7.77
N PRO A 8 -5.04 1.36 -8.74
CA PRO A 8 -5.46 -0.01 -8.49
C PRO A 8 -4.33 -0.84 -7.87
N GLY A 9 -4.70 -1.85 -7.08
CA GLY A 9 -3.75 -2.66 -6.33
C GLY A 9 -3.41 -2.03 -4.97
N PHE A 10 -2.35 -2.49 -4.33
CA PHE A 10 -1.97 -2.05 -3.00
C PHE A 10 -1.50 -0.59 -2.94
N HIS A 11 -2.44 0.32 -2.68
CA HIS A 11 -2.24 1.77 -2.53
C HIS A 11 -3.13 2.30 -1.41
N ALA A 12 -2.83 1.86 -0.18
CA ALA A 12 -3.60 2.20 1.01
C ALA A 12 -3.26 3.59 1.57
N ASP A 13 -4.19 4.15 2.33
CA ASP A 13 -4.00 5.33 3.18
C ASP A 13 -3.48 6.56 2.40
N PRO A 14 -4.21 7.00 1.35
CA PRO A 14 -3.71 8.05 0.47
C PRO A 14 -3.75 9.43 1.13
N CYS A 15 -2.65 10.17 0.99
CA CYS A 15 -2.58 11.58 1.33
C CYS A 15 -2.25 12.40 0.08
N ILE A 16 -3.15 13.31 -0.33
CA ILE A 16 -2.95 14.18 -1.48
C ILE A 16 -2.35 15.52 -1.07
N CYS A 17 -1.36 15.98 -1.84
CA CYS A 17 -0.68 17.26 -1.67
C CYS A 17 -0.63 18.01 -3.00
N ARG A 18 -0.65 19.35 -2.95
CA ARG A 18 -0.51 20.22 -4.11
C ARG A 18 0.68 21.16 -3.97
N LYS A 19 1.43 21.33 -5.06
CA LYS A 19 2.42 22.40 -5.21
C LYS A 19 2.24 23.06 -6.58
N GLY A 20 1.73 24.30 -6.59
CA GLY A 20 1.40 24.98 -7.86
C GLY A 20 0.35 24.22 -8.66
N ASP A 21 0.72 23.76 -9.86
CA ASP A 21 -0.14 22.98 -10.77
C ASP A 21 0.13 21.47 -10.70
N ASP A 22 0.99 21.04 -9.79
CA ASP A 22 1.35 19.64 -9.59
C ASP A 22 0.63 19.04 -8.37
N PHE A 23 0.11 17.83 -8.54
CA PHE A 23 -0.57 17.08 -7.50
C PHE A 23 0.19 15.80 -7.19
N TYR A 24 0.28 15.45 -5.92
CA TYR A 24 1.02 14.29 -5.45
C TYR A 24 0.19 13.48 -4.48
N ILE A 25 0.24 12.15 -4.58
CA ILE A 25 -0.37 11.23 -3.61
C ILE A 25 0.73 10.38 -3.02
N ALA A 26 0.88 10.41 -1.70
CA ALA A 26 1.69 9.46 -0.94
C ALA A 26 0.80 8.35 -0.38
N VAL A 27 1.30 7.10 -0.34
CA VAL A 27 0.57 5.94 0.17
C VAL A 27 1.44 5.09 1.08
N SER A 28 0.80 4.29 1.94
CA SER A 28 1.46 3.34 2.83
C SER A 28 2.27 2.28 2.06
N SER A 29 3.33 1.80 2.67
CA SER A 29 4.16 0.72 2.10
C SER A 29 4.38 -0.46 3.05
N PHE A 30 4.02 -0.33 4.32
CA PHE A 30 4.17 -1.35 5.35
C PHE A 30 5.59 -1.94 5.39
N GLU A 31 5.74 -3.23 5.23
CA GLU A 31 7.03 -3.91 5.18
C GLU A 31 7.74 -3.83 3.81
N TRP A 32 7.13 -3.21 2.79
CA TRP A 32 7.69 -3.14 1.45
C TRP A 32 8.65 -1.97 1.26
N PHE A 33 9.79 -2.25 0.64
CA PHE A 33 10.83 -1.26 0.34
C PHE A 33 11.09 -1.21 -1.19
N PRO A 34 11.30 -0.02 -1.82
CA PRO A 34 11.37 1.32 -1.21
C PRO A 34 10.05 1.75 -0.58
N GLY A 35 10.14 2.57 0.49
CA GLY A 35 9.00 2.99 1.28
C GLY A 35 8.39 4.32 0.82
N ILE A 36 7.10 4.49 1.12
CA ILE A 36 6.28 5.67 0.80
C ILE A 36 6.33 6.01 -0.68
N PRO A 37 5.67 5.21 -1.55
CA PRO A 37 5.53 5.57 -2.96
C PRO A 37 4.75 6.87 -3.11
N ILE A 38 5.25 7.75 -3.98
CA ILE A 38 4.65 9.04 -4.30
C ILE A 38 4.26 9.04 -5.77
N TYR A 39 2.98 9.30 -6.04
CA TYR A 39 2.41 9.42 -7.37
C TYR A 39 2.23 10.87 -7.74
N HIS A 40 2.34 11.21 -9.02
CA HIS A 40 2.23 12.56 -9.57
C HIS A 40 1.15 12.63 -10.64
N SER A 41 0.44 13.75 -10.67
CA SER A 41 -0.52 14.12 -11.71
C SER A 41 -0.55 15.63 -11.90
N LYS A 42 -1.03 16.08 -13.08
CA LYS A 42 -1.41 17.48 -13.36
C LYS A 42 -2.87 17.65 -13.73
N ASP A 43 -3.62 16.55 -13.84
CA ASP A 43 -5.01 16.57 -14.34
C ASP A 43 -6.00 15.80 -13.45
N MET A 44 -5.54 15.22 -12.34
CA MET A 44 -6.31 14.40 -11.38
C MET A 44 -6.79 13.05 -11.94
N LYS A 45 -6.57 12.77 -13.24
CA LYS A 45 -6.99 11.56 -13.93
C LYS A 45 -5.82 10.60 -14.17
N ASN A 46 -4.71 11.15 -14.67
CA ASN A 46 -3.55 10.38 -15.06
C ASN A 46 -2.47 10.49 -13.96
N TRP A 47 -2.10 9.36 -13.39
CA TRP A 47 -1.14 9.27 -12.29
C TRP A 47 0.05 8.39 -12.67
N GLU A 48 1.26 8.84 -12.36
CA GLU A 48 2.50 8.08 -12.54
C GLU A 48 3.22 7.89 -11.19
N LEU A 49 3.87 6.75 -11.02
CA LEU A 49 4.79 6.57 -9.90
C LEU A 49 6.00 7.49 -10.11
N TYR A 50 6.14 8.49 -9.24
CA TYR A 50 7.09 9.58 -9.40
C TYR A 50 8.39 9.38 -8.62
N SER A 51 8.28 8.94 -7.37
CA SER A 51 9.41 8.71 -6.46
C SER A 51 8.98 7.87 -5.26
N HIS A 52 9.96 7.59 -4.40
CA HIS A 52 9.73 7.05 -3.05
C HIS A 52 10.41 7.96 -2.04
N ALA A 53 9.73 8.25 -0.92
CA ALA A 53 10.31 9.12 0.11
C ALA A 53 11.36 8.40 0.96
N LEU A 54 11.26 7.09 1.15
CA LEU A 54 12.20 6.28 1.92
C LEU A 54 12.97 5.36 0.98
N ASN A 55 14.22 5.75 0.69
CA ASN A 55 15.15 5.06 -0.21
C ASN A 55 16.38 4.47 0.51
N ASN A 56 16.46 4.64 1.84
CA ASN A 56 17.50 4.06 2.67
C ASN A 56 16.88 2.98 3.56
N ALA A 57 17.21 1.71 3.33
CA ALA A 57 16.62 0.58 4.06
C ALA A 57 17.21 0.36 5.45
N GLU A 58 18.15 1.18 5.88
CA GLU A 58 18.67 1.10 7.25
C GLU A 58 17.85 1.95 8.24
N ASP A 59 17.08 2.91 7.71
CA ASP A 59 16.25 3.80 8.50
C ASP A 59 14.92 4.14 7.79
N PRO A 60 13.78 3.56 8.23
CA PRO A 60 13.65 2.60 9.35
C PRO A 60 14.10 1.18 8.99
N ASP A 61 14.66 0.45 9.95
CA ASP A 61 14.97 -0.98 9.79
C ASP A 61 13.67 -1.81 9.86
N LEU A 62 13.22 -2.30 8.71
CA LEU A 62 12.00 -3.10 8.61
C LEU A 62 12.23 -4.61 8.86
N LYS A 63 13.47 -5.04 9.05
CA LYS A 63 13.77 -6.45 9.33
C LYS A 63 13.12 -6.91 10.63
N LYS A 64 12.66 -8.15 10.64
CA LYS A 64 11.95 -8.81 11.76
C LYS A 64 10.54 -8.27 12.04
N LEU A 65 10.09 -7.23 11.35
CA LEU A 65 8.71 -6.78 11.47
C LEU A 65 7.76 -7.79 10.81
N PRO A 66 6.69 -8.19 11.48
CA PRO A 66 5.65 -9.01 10.86
C PRO A 66 5.05 -8.33 9.62
N SER A 67 4.38 -9.09 8.77
CA SER A 67 3.64 -8.52 7.65
C SER A 67 2.58 -7.53 8.14
N ALA A 68 2.31 -6.51 7.34
CA ALA A 68 1.43 -5.39 7.66
C ALA A 68 1.90 -4.50 8.83
N LYS A 69 3.11 -4.66 9.28
CA LYS A 69 3.80 -3.68 10.15
C LYS A 69 4.78 -2.86 9.31
N GLY A 70 5.50 -1.95 9.93
CA GLY A 70 6.41 -1.04 9.22
C GLY A 70 5.77 0.31 8.94
N ILE A 71 5.81 0.79 7.69
CA ILE A 71 5.51 2.18 7.32
C ILE A 71 4.02 2.38 7.06
N TRP A 72 3.35 3.07 7.98
CA TRP A 72 1.92 3.35 7.97
C TRP A 72 1.60 4.80 7.65
N ALA A 73 0.50 5.01 6.90
CA ALA A 73 -0.23 6.25 6.71
C ALA A 73 0.64 7.51 6.58
N PRO A 74 1.40 7.66 5.49
CA PRO A 74 2.22 8.86 5.31
C PRO A 74 1.33 10.08 5.02
N CYS A 75 1.58 11.18 5.71
CA CYS A 75 1.01 12.48 5.40
C CYS A 75 2.04 13.33 4.65
N LEU A 76 1.77 13.60 3.38
CA LEU A 76 2.56 14.49 2.53
C LEU A 76 1.95 15.90 2.51
N THR A 77 2.72 16.91 2.89
CA THR A 77 2.32 18.32 2.78
C THR A 77 3.41 19.16 2.13
N TYR A 78 3.03 20.31 1.57
CA TYR A 78 3.96 21.32 1.08
C TYR A 78 3.72 22.64 1.80
N CYS A 79 4.78 23.22 2.36
CA CYS A 79 4.75 24.52 3.00
C CYS A 79 5.39 25.57 2.06
N GLU A 80 4.58 26.47 1.51
CA GLU A 80 5.07 27.50 0.59
C GLU A 80 6.07 28.44 1.26
N ALA A 81 5.83 28.81 2.54
CA ALA A 81 6.71 29.70 3.29
C ALA A 81 8.13 29.12 3.46
N ASP A 82 8.25 27.83 3.64
CA ASP A 82 9.54 27.14 3.79
C ASP A 82 10.10 26.67 2.45
N ASN A 83 9.28 26.61 1.39
CA ASN A 83 9.57 25.97 0.11
C ASN A 83 10.05 24.51 0.29
N LEU A 84 9.36 23.77 1.17
CA LEU A 84 9.69 22.40 1.54
C LEU A 84 8.47 21.49 1.49
N PHE A 85 8.70 20.26 1.06
CA PHE A 85 7.81 19.14 1.33
C PHE A 85 8.11 18.55 2.71
N TYR A 86 7.07 18.12 3.40
CA TYR A 86 7.09 17.45 4.69
C TYR A 86 6.37 16.12 4.54
N VAL A 87 6.98 15.04 4.99
CA VAL A 87 6.34 13.72 5.10
C VAL A 87 6.40 13.28 6.55
N VAL A 88 5.23 13.16 7.17
CA VAL A 88 5.07 12.51 8.48
C VAL A 88 4.61 11.08 8.24
N TYR A 89 5.18 10.11 8.94
CA TYR A 89 4.82 8.69 8.80
C TYR A 89 5.02 7.94 10.11
N GLY A 90 4.23 6.89 10.32
CA GLY A 90 4.38 5.97 11.43
C GLY A 90 5.22 4.75 11.06
N VAL A 91 6.02 4.24 12.00
CA VAL A 91 6.66 2.93 11.91
C VAL A 91 6.02 2.05 12.98
N MET A 92 5.13 1.15 12.54
CA MET A 92 4.49 0.18 13.42
C MET A 92 5.44 -0.97 13.69
N ASN A 93 5.91 -1.07 14.93
CA ASN A 93 6.86 -2.08 15.36
C ASN A 93 6.16 -3.35 15.84
N SER A 94 5.09 -3.22 16.62
CA SER A 94 4.33 -4.36 17.13
C SER A 94 2.89 -4.00 17.44
N MET A 95 2.01 -5.03 17.42
CA MET A 95 0.60 -4.95 17.80
C MET A 95 0.27 -6.17 18.66
N ASN A 96 0.58 -6.10 19.96
CA ASN A 96 0.39 -7.23 20.87
C ASN A 96 -0.50 -6.86 22.04
N ALA A 97 -1.40 -7.75 22.41
CA ALA A 97 -2.41 -7.51 23.43
C ALA A 97 -3.20 -6.23 23.10
N ARG A 98 -3.08 -5.17 23.90
CA ARG A 98 -3.72 -3.89 23.67
C ARG A 98 -2.72 -2.77 23.32
N TYR A 99 -1.45 -3.11 23.11
CA TYR A 99 -0.41 -2.13 22.80
C TYR A 99 -0.18 -2.06 21.30
N PHE A 100 -0.10 -0.85 20.77
CA PHE A 100 0.43 -0.54 19.46
C PHE A 100 1.71 0.24 19.65
N ASP A 101 2.85 -0.42 19.42
CA ASP A 101 4.18 0.19 19.54
C ASP A 101 4.52 0.83 18.20
N VAL A 102 4.21 2.10 18.06
CA VAL A 102 4.41 2.88 16.84
C VAL A 102 5.24 4.12 17.14
N ASP A 103 6.21 4.40 16.29
CA ASP A 103 7.01 5.62 16.32
C ASP A 103 6.67 6.50 15.12
N ASN A 104 6.35 7.77 15.35
CA ASN A 104 6.06 8.72 14.28
C ASN A 104 7.30 9.57 13.99
N TYR A 105 7.60 9.73 12.72
CA TYR A 105 8.76 10.46 12.21
C TYR A 105 8.36 11.51 11.19
N LEU A 106 9.25 12.48 11.00
CA LEU A 106 9.16 13.54 10.00
C LEU A 106 10.43 13.57 9.16
N ILE A 107 10.28 13.62 7.84
CA ILE A 107 11.35 13.94 6.89
C ILE A 107 10.93 15.12 6.02
N THR A 108 11.91 15.86 5.50
CA THR A 108 11.67 17.02 4.64
C THR A 108 12.57 17.00 3.41
N ALA A 109 12.08 17.56 2.29
CA ALA A 109 12.86 17.73 1.07
C ALA A 109 12.39 18.94 0.27
N LYS A 110 13.28 19.50 -0.58
CA LYS A 110 12.92 20.53 -1.58
C LYS A 110 12.30 19.94 -2.83
N ASP A 111 12.68 18.71 -3.16
CA ASP A 111 12.19 17.91 -4.29
C ASP A 111 11.78 16.54 -3.80
N LEU A 112 10.67 16.01 -4.32
CA LEU A 112 10.14 14.70 -3.93
C LEU A 112 11.01 13.52 -4.39
N ARG A 113 11.98 13.75 -5.26
CA ARG A 113 13.04 12.79 -5.59
C ARG A 113 14.21 12.80 -4.61
N GLY A 114 14.15 13.69 -3.62
CA GLY A 114 15.19 13.88 -2.62
C GLY A 114 16.28 14.89 -3.00
N PRO A 115 17.38 14.97 -2.25
CA PRO A 115 17.57 14.16 -1.05
C PRO A 115 16.58 14.54 0.06
N TRP A 116 16.11 13.54 0.81
CA TRP A 116 15.33 13.72 2.02
C TRP A 116 16.25 13.94 3.23
N SER A 117 15.73 14.66 4.23
CA SER A 117 16.44 14.85 5.49
C SER A 117 16.52 13.56 6.29
N GLU A 118 17.42 13.50 7.28
CA GLU A 118 17.37 12.49 8.33
C GLU A 118 16.01 12.53 9.04
N PRO A 119 15.47 11.35 9.44
CA PRO A 119 14.21 11.27 10.17
C PRO A 119 14.27 11.98 11.52
N VAL A 120 13.26 12.78 11.80
CA VAL A 120 13.04 13.43 13.08
C VAL A 120 11.95 12.70 13.83
N TYR A 121 12.28 12.08 14.96
CA TYR A 121 11.29 11.47 15.84
C TYR A 121 10.33 12.52 16.42
N LEU A 122 9.03 12.22 16.42
CA LEU A 122 7.97 13.09 16.92
C LEU A 122 7.38 12.59 18.24
N HIS A 123 6.69 11.47 18.22
CA HIS A 123 6.04 10.86 19.39
C HIS A 123 5.62 9.42 19.10
N SER A 124 5.25 8.66 20.15
CA SER A 124 4.78 7.26 20.07
C SER A 124 3.40 7.06 20.72
N SER A 125 2.58 8.11 20.81
CA SER A 125 1.28 8.03 21.52
C SER A 125 0.18 7.32 20.72
N GLY A 126 0.40 7.12 19.41
CA GLY A 126 -0.53 6.50 18.49
C GLY A 126 -0.08 6.70 17.04
N PHE A 127 -0.95 6.47 16.07
CA PHE A 127 -0.61 6.40 14.65
C PHE A 127 -1.39 7.42 13.80
N ASP A 128 -1.23 7.33 12.46
CA ASP A 128 -1.83 8.22 11.47
C ASP A 128 -1.51 9.71 11.72
N ALA A 129 -0.26 9.98 12.06
CA ALA A 129 0.17 11.34 12.32
C ALA A 129 0.23 12.17 11.03
N SER A 130 -0.32 13.40 11.08
CA SER A 130 -0.27 14.36 9.98
C SER A 130 0.26 15.71 10.43
N MET A 131 0.74 16.52 9.47
CA MET A 131 1.24 17.86 9.72
C MET A 131 0.30 18.92 9.17
N PHE A 132 0.05 19.95 9.97
CA PHE A 132 -0.65 21.16 9.57
C PHE A 132 0.28 22.38 9.68
N HIS A 133 0.27 23.23 8.65
CA HIS A 133 0.98 24.50 8.58
C HIS A 133 -0.04 25.65 8.73
N ASP A 134 -0.01 26.38 9.84
CA ASP A 134 -0.90 27.50 10.05
C ASP A 134 -0.36 28.80 9.41
N ASP A 135 -1.27 29.74 9.14
CA ASP A 135 -0.95 31.03 8.51
C ASP A 135 -0.07 31.94 9.40
N ASP A 136 -0.06 31.70 10.71
CA ASP A 136 0.80 32.39 11.67
C ASP A 136 2.27 31.86 11.69
N GLY A 137 2.56 30.87 10.86
CA GLY A 137 3.87 30.22 10.75
C GLY A 137 4.08 29.06 11.72
N LYS A 138 3.15 28.78 12.59
CA LYS A 138 3.19 27.61 13.47
C LYS A 138 2.91 26.33 12.71
N LYS A 139 3.43 25.24 13.23
CA LYS A 139 3.22 23.89 12.70
C LYS A 139 2.67 22.99 13.80
N TYR A 140 1.73 22.14 13.42
CA TYR A 140 1.08 21.23 14.35
C TYR A 140 1.14 19.81 13.84
N ILE A 141 1.37 18.86 14.75
CA ILE A 141 1.18 17.43 14.49
C ILE A 141 -0.16 17.03 15.09
N VAL A 142 -1.01 16.41 14.30
CA VAL A 142 -2.25 15.78 14.76
C VAL A 142 -2.17 14.29 14.54
N ALA A 143 -2.59 13.49 15.51
CA ALA A 143 -2.51 12.04 15.46
C ALA A 143 -3.60 11.40 16.32
N LEU A 144 -3.97 10.19 15.99
CA LEU A 144 -4.73 9.35 16.90
C LEU A 144 -3.89 9.03 18.15
N GLU A 145 -4.46 9.14 19.33
CA GLU A 145 -3.90 8.57 20.57
C GLU A 145 -4.43 7.14 20.75
N TRP A 146 -3.54 6.17 20.90
CA TRP A 146 -3.95 4.78 21.11
C TRP A 146 -4.27 4.50 22.58
N GLU A 147 -5.52 4.11 22.88
CA GLU A 147 -5.96 3.84 24.23
C GLU A 147 -5.54 2.43 24.70
N THR A 148 -4.63 2.38 25.65
CA THR A 148 -4.09 1.12 26.19
C THR A 148 -4.86 0.57 27.38
N ARG A 149 -5.67 1.41 28.07
CA ARG A 149 -6.42 1.02 29.26
C ARG A 149 -7.67 0.23 28.89
N THR A 150 -7.94 -0.85 29.60
CA THR A 150 -8.99 -1.82 29.24
C THR A 150 -10.40 -1.32 29.51
N GLU A 151 -10.57 -0.41 30.44
CA GLU A 151 -11.86 0.20 30.80
C GLU A 151 -12.33 1.31 29.84
N TYR A 152 -11.50 1.73 28.90
CA TYR A 152 -11.83 2.75 27.90
C TYR A 152 -11.97 2.13 26.51
N GLU A 153 -12.73 2.83 25.66
CA GLU A 153 -12.89 2.43 24.26
C GLU A 153 -11.61 2.67 23.45
N LYS A 154 -11.42 1.89 22.42
CA LYS A 154 -10.37 2.05 21.41
C LYS A 154 -10.95 2.59 20.11
N PRO A 155 -10.14 3.29 19.32
CA PRO A 155 -8.91 3.99 19.72
C PRO A 155 -9.23 5.15 20.65
N GLY A 156 -8.20 5.87 21.09
CA GLY A 156 -8.35 7.11 21.87
C GLY A 156 -8.85 8.29 21.04
N PRO A 157 -8.76 9.52 21.56
CA PRO A 157 -9.09 10.74 20.84
C PRO A 157 -8.05 11.06 19.76
N ILE A 158 -8.40 12.00 18.88
CA ILE A 158 -7.41 12.73 18.09
C ILE A 158 -6.76 13.78 19.00
N CYS A 159 -5.44 13.79 18.98
CA CYS A 159 -4.59 14.70 19.73
C CYS A 159 -3.85 15.66 18.81
N ILE A 160 -3.51 16.84 19.33
CA ILE A 160 -2.73 17.86 18.64
C ILE A 160 -1.55 18.31 19.52
N VAL A 161 -0.41 18.58 18.89
CA VAL A 161 0.78 19.15 19.54
C VAL A 161 1.50 20.10 18.57
N GLU A 162 2.05 21.20 19.08
CA GLU A 162 2.86 22.13 18.30
C GLU A 162 4.23 21.48 17.94
N TYR A 163 4.72 21.72 16.73
CA TYR A 163 6.04 21.29 16.27
C TYR A 163 6.95 22.51 16.07
N ASP A 164 8.13 22.50 16.68
CA ASP A 164 9.17 23.51 16.49
C ASP A 164 10.15 23.07 15.38
N PRO A 165 10.12 23.71 14.20
CA PRO A 165 10.99 23.32 13.08
C PRO A 165 12.45 23.70 13.31
N VAL A 166 12.76 24.63 14.21
CA VAL A 166 14.13 25.04 14.54
C VAL A 166 14.78 24.02 15.48
N GLN A 167 14.05 23.61 16.52
CA GLN A 167 14.51 22.60 17.47
C GLN A 167 14.28 21.17 16.97
N LYS A 168 13.52 21.00 15.88
CA LYS A 168 13.15 19.71 15.27
C LYS A 168 12.51 18.76 16.29
N LYS A 169 11.50 19.24 17.01
CA LYS A 169 10.78 18.44 18.01
C LYS A 169 9.37 18.97 18.28
N VAL A 170 8.52 18.14 18.87
CA VAL A 170 7.23 18.55 19.41
C VAL A 170 7.42 19.38 20.68
N VAL A 171 6.51 20.34 20.92
CA VAL A 171 6.55 21.26 22.06
C VAL A 171 5.48 20.87 23.06
N GLY A 172 5.90 20.28 24.18
CA GLY A 172 4.99 19.80 25.24
C GLY A 172 4.41 18.42 24.93
N MET A 173 3.24 18.16 25.49
CA MET A 173 2.53 16.88 25.36
C MET A 173 1.35 17.00 24.39
N PRO A 174 1.06 15.98 23.58
CA PRO A 174 -0.16 15.94 22.78
C PRO A 174 -1.40 16.14 23.65
N LYS A 175 -2.36 16.94 23.16
CA LYS A 175 -3.61 17.25 23.85
C LYS A 175 -4.78 16.75 23.04
N ALA A 176 -5.65 15.97 23.69
CA ALA A 176 -6.90 15.52 23.10
C ALA A 176 -7.81 16.73 22.76
N PHE A 177 -8.34 16.77 21.53
CA PHE A 177 -9.22 17.87 21.10
C PHE A 177 -10.44 17.40 20.29
N TRP A 178 -10.44 16.17 19.74
CA TRP A 178 -11.53 15.63 18.94
C TRP A 178 -11.78 14.15 19.21
N ARG A 179 -13.04 13.72 19.20
CA ARG A 179 -13.42 12.32 19.47
C ARG A 179 -14.32 11.70 18.40
N GLY A 180 -14.48 12.37 17.27
CA GLY A 180 -15.26 11.92 16.15
C GLY A 180 -16.54 12.72 15.89
N GLY A 181 -17.05 12.53 14.67
CA GLY A 181 -18.25 13.19 14.18
C GLY A 181 -19.46 12.25 14.06
N THR A 182 -19.30 10.95 14.38
CA THR A 182 -20.36 9.94 14.35
C THR A 182 -20.24 8.97 15.53
N ASP A 183 -21.21 8.06 15.66
CA ASP A 183 -21.18 6.96 16.64
C ASP A 183 -20.45 5.70 16.11
N ARG A 184 -19.84 5.76 14.90
CA ARG A 184 -19.16 4.59 14.29
C ARG A 184 -17.94 4.14 15.09
N GLY A 185 -17.29 5.05 15.83
CA GLY A 185 -16.08 4.76 16.58
C GLY A 185 -14.86 4.52 15.68
N CYS A 186 -13.79 3.97 16.23
CA CYS A 186 -12.52 3.73 15.52
C CYS A 186 -12.08 4.96 14.73
N ILE A 187 -12.02 6.12 15.41
CA ILE A 187 -11.57 7.37 14.79
C ILE A 187 -10.06 7.31 14.53
N GLU A 188 -9.64 7.67 13.31
CA GLU A 188 -8.25 7.63 12.87
C GLU A 188 -8.01 8.59 11.69
N ALA A 189 -6.81 8.59 11.09
CA ALA A 189 -6.46 9.35 9.89
C ALA A 189 -6.80 10.86 9.95
N PRO A 190 -6.38 11.59 11.00
CA PRO A 190 -6.70 13.01 11.10
C PRO A 190 -5.91 13.86 10.11
N HIS A 191 -6.60 14.71 9.34
CA HIS A 191 -5.99 15.77 8.53
C HIS A 191 -6.60 17.12 8.92
N LEU A 192 -5.75 18.04 9.39
CA LEU A 192 -6.17 19.41 9.75
C LEU A 192 -5.88 20.36 8.58
N THR A 193 -6.84 21.21 8.25
CA THR A 193 -6.75 22.23 7.20
C THR A 193 -7.39 23.51 7.67
N LYS A 194 -7.11 24.64 6.99
CA LYS A 194 -7.72 25.92 7.27
C LYS A 194 -8.37 26.51 6.03
N ARG A 195 -9.60 27.01 6.18
CA ARG A 195 -10.32 27.69 5.11
C ARG A 195 -11.13 28.85 5.69
N GLY A 196 -10.83 30.06 5.26
CA GLY A 196 -11.40 31.25 5.84
C GLY A 196 -11.09 31.36 7.34
N ASN A 197 -12.11 31.52 8.16
CA ASN A 197 -11.96 31.62 9.61
C ASN A 197 -12.02 30.30 10.36
N TYR A 198 -12.18 29.17 9.61
CA TYR A 198 -12.35 27.85 10.24
C TYR A 198 -11.15 26.95 10.02
N TYR A 199 -10.81 26.22 11.06
CA TYR A 199 -10.00 25.01 11.03
C TYR A 199 -10.93 23.82 10.82
N TYR A 200 -10.61 22.95 9.87
CA TYR A 200 -11.35 21.73 9.57
C TYR A 200 -10.52 20.51 9.92
N ILE A 201 -11.10 19.62 10.69
CA ILE A 201 -10.53 18.29 10.95
C ILE A 201 -11.28 17.25 10.11
N MET A 202 -10.56 16.54 9.25
CA MET A 202 -11.06 15.38 8.52
C MET A 202 -10.50 14.14 9.17
N CYS A 203 -11.34 13.13 9.41
CA CYS A 203 -10.95 11.85 10.01
C CYS A 203 -11.59 10.68 9.29
N ALA A 204 -11.08 9.49 9.52
CA ALA A 204 -11.77 8.26 9.25
C ALA A 204 -12.49 7.78 10.52
N GLU A 205 -13.64 7.13 10.36
CA GLU A 205 -14.38 6.47 11.44
C GLU A 205 -14.96 5.15 10.93
N GLY A 206 -15.26 4.22 11.86
CA GLY A 206 -15.80 2.91 11.57
C GLY A 206 -14.74 1.81 11.38
N GLY A 207 -13.45 2.15 11.52
CA GLY A 207 -12.32 1.26 11.24
C GLY A 207 -12.12 1.01 9.75
N THR A 208 -10.94 0.53 9.35
CA THR A 208 -10.51 0.40 7.95
C THR A 208 -11.20 -0.71 7.15
N GLY A 209 -12.26 -1.33 7.70
CA GLY A 209 -13.05 -2.37 7.04
C GLY A 209 -14.28 -1.85 6.30
N TYR A 210 -15.32 -2.68 6.22
CA TYR A 210 -16.53 -2.40 5.43
C TYR A 210 -17.39 -1.25 5.99
N TYR A 211 -17.23 -0.89 7.26
CA TYR A 211 -17.93 0.23 7.89
C TYR A 211 -17.15 1.55 7.86
N HIS A 212 -16.05 1.59 7.15
CA HIS A 212 -15.15 2.75 7.00
C HIS A 212 -15.86 3.96 6.42
N SER A 213 -15.49 5.15 6.87
CA SER A 213 -16.08 6.40 6.42
C SER A 213 -15.14 7.58 6.60
N VAL A 214 -15.43 8.66 5.90
CA VAL A 214 -14.79 9.98 6.07
C VAL A 214 -15.73 10.88 6.83
N THR A 215 -15.25 11.49 7.91
CA THR A 215 -15.99 12.45 8.72
C THR A 215 -15.27 13.78 8.81
N MET A 216 -15.98 14.85 9.12
CA MET A 216 -15.44 16.19 9.23
C MET A 216 -16.00 16.92 10.44
N GLY A 217 -15.16 17.76 11.05
CA GLY A 217 -15.54 18.76 12.06
C GLY A 217 -14.85 20.08 11.77
N ARG A 218 -15.31 21.19 12.37
CA ARG A 218 -14.68 22.51 12.24
C ARG A 218 -14.68 23.30 13.55
N SER A 219 -13.76 24.26 13.64
CA SER A 219 -13.63 25.19 14.77
C SER A 219 -13.05 26.51 14.30
N GLU A 220 -13.34 27.61 14.99
CA GLU A 220 -12.64 28.90 14.80
C GLU A 220 -11.24 28.92 15.47
N ASN A 221 -10.94 27.94 16.31
CA ASN A 221 -9.68 27.83 17.03
C ASN A 221 -9.03 26.48 16.75
N VAL A 222 -7.72 26.46 16.43
CA VAL A 222 -6.97 25.25 16.13
C VAL A 222 -7.03 24.19 17.25
N TRP A 223 -7.17 24.63 18.49
CA TRP A 223 -7.30 23.76 19.68
C TRP A 223 -8.75 23.34 19.99
N GLY A 224 -9.72 23.80 19.20
CA GLY A 224 -11.14 23.57 19.43
C GLY A 224 -11.84 24.59 20.37
N PRO A 225 -13.06 24.30 20.79
CA PRO A 225 -13.83 23.08 20.50
C PRO A 225 -14.26 22.98 19.05
N TYR A 226 -14.31 21.75 18.52
CA TYR A 226 -14.79 21.45 17.16
C TYR A 226 -16.27 21.06 17.20
N GLU A 227 -17.04 21.53 16.22
CA GLU A 227 -18.39 21.07 15.94
C GLU A 227 -18.36 20.02 14.82
N ALA A 228 -19.12 18.94 14.98
CA ALA A 228 -19.24 17.91 13.95
C ALA A 228 -20.08 18.40 12.77
N ASP A 229 -19.70 18.00 11.57
CA ASP A 229 -20.55 18.19 10.39
C ASP A 229 -21.88 17.44 10.59
N PRO A 230 -23.04 18.13 10.47
CA PRO A 230 -24.35 17.52 10.68
C PRO A 230 -24.72 16.45 9.64
N CYS A 231 -23.96 16.37 8.53
CA CYS A 231 -24.17 15.40 7.47
C CYS A 231 -23.10 14.28 7.44
N ASN A 232 -22.33 14.12 8.51
CA ASN A 232 -21.38 13.01 8.61
C ASN A 232 -22.09 11.64 8.50
N PRO A 233 -21.43 10.64 7.84
CA PRO A 233 -20.18 10.74 7.13
C PRO A 233 -20.32 11.43 5.76
N ILE A 234 -19.26 12.13 5.32
CA ILE A 234 -19.25 12.85 4.04
C ILE A 234 -18.88 11.98 2.84
N VAL A 235 -18.15 10.88 3.06
CA VAL A 235 -17.88 9.81 2.08
C VAL A 235 -17.88 8.47 2.81
N THR A 236 -18.53 7.45 2.24
CA THR A 236 -18.56 6.10 2.78
C THR A 236 -19.04 5.11 1.72
N SER A 237 -18.87 3.82 1.98
CA SER A 237 -19.53 2.74 1.22
C SER A 237 -20.88 2.35 1.81
N VAL A 238 -21.14 2.70 3.07
CA VAL A 238 -22.35 2.35 3.84
C VAL A 238 -22.98 3.63 4.38
N PRO A 239 -23.92 4.24 3.62
CA PRO A 239 -24.55 5.50 4.01
C PRO A 239 -25.31 5.45 5.32
N GLU A 240 -25.95 4.32 5.63
CA GLU A 240 -26.74 4.16 6.84
C GLU A 240 -25.85 4.11 8.07
N ASN A 241 -26.35 4.72 9.14
CA ASN A 241 -25.74 4.62 10.45
C ASN A 241 -26.45 3.50 11.24
N HIS A 242 -25.72 2.45 11.56
CA HIS A 242 -26.26 1.28 12.23
C HIS A 242 -26.34 1.40 13.76
N ASN A 243 -25.97 2.55 14.32
CA ASN A 243 -25.87 2.77 15.78
C ASN A 243 -25.04 1.72 16.52
N GLU A 244 -24.10 1.13 15.81
CA GLU A 244 -23.17 0.13 16.32
C GLU A 244 -21.74 0.64 16.11
N ARG A 245 -20.88 0.37 17.08
CA ARG A 245 -19.45 0.64 16.92
C ARG A 245 -18.76 -0.49 16.17
N ALA A 246 -17.79 -0.13 15.35
CA ALA A 246 -16.86 -1.10 14.78
C ALA A 246 -16.11 -1.81 15.92
N ASP A 247 -16.03 -3.13 15.84
CA ASP A 247 -15.31 -3.98 16.77
C ASP A 247 -13.98 -4.48 16.17
N TRP A 248 -13.36 -5.46 16.82
CA TRP A 248 -12.12 -6.07 16.34
C TRP A 248 -12.21 -6.72 14.97
N ASP A 249 -13.39 -7.20 14.63
CA ASP A 249 -13.65 -7.88 13.37
C ASP A 249 -14.10 -6.89 12.28
N HIS A 250 -13.79 -5.61 12.40
CA HIS A 250 -14.19 -4.60 11.43
C HIS A 250 -13.69 -4.89 10.00
N LEU A 251 -12.63 -5.66 9.82
CA LEU A 251 -12.17 -6.15 8.52
C LEU A 251 -13.08 -7.21 7.92
N LYS A 252 -13.88 -7.90 8.72
CA LYS A 252 -14.84 -8.88 8.24
C LYS A 252 -16.04 -8.16 7.57
N PRO A 253 -16.69 -8.77 6.58
CA PRO A 253 -17.64 -8.09 5.70
C PRO A 253 -19.05 -7.88 6.30
N ARG A 254 -19.15 -7.58 7.59
CA ARG A 254 -20.42 -7.40 8.32
C ARG A 254 -21.32 -6.31 7.72
N TYR A 255 -20.69 -5.24 7.21
CA TYR A 255 -21.36 -4.05 6.68
C TYR A 255 -21.22 -3.93 5.16
N TYR A 256 -21.04 -5.05 4.46
CA TYR A 256 -20.99 -5.05 3.00
C TYR A 256 -22.27 -4.45 2.39
N ASN A 257 -22.08 -3.46 1.49
CA ASN A 257 -23.16 -2.85 0.76
C ASN A 257 -23.10 -3.27 -0.73
N PRO A 258 -24.04 -4.10 -1.23
CA PRO A 258 -24.03 -4.54 -2.62
C PRO A 258 -24.28 -3.42 -3.64
N GLU A 259 -24.79 -2.27 -3.22
CA GLU A 259 -25.02 -1.09 -4.06
C GLU A 259 -23.73 -0.29 -4.32
N SER A 260 -22.70 -0.46 -3.49
CA SER A 260 -21.41 0.19 -3.67
C SER A 260 -20.40 -0.74 -4.36
N LYS A 261 -19.82 -0.30 -5.46
CA LYS A 261 -18.67 -0.97 -6.08
C LYS A 261 -17.38 -0.76 -5.30
N LEU A 262 -17.26 0.37 -4.64
CA LEU A 262 -16.10 0.78 -3.85
C LEU A 262 -16.41 0.54 -2.38
N GLN A 263 -15.93 -0.58 -1.84
CA GLN A 263 -16.08 -0.91 -0.42
C GLN A 263 -14.98 -0.26 0.44
N LYS A 264 -15.14 -0.27 1.75
CA LYS A 264 -14.14 0.22 2.73
C LYS A 264 -13.75 1.70 2.52
N SER A 265 -14.64 2.54 1.99
CA SER A 265 -14.32 3.93 1.63
C SER A 265 -14.18 4.83 2.86
N GLY A 266 -12.94 5.23 3.15
CA GLY A 266 -12.55 6.09 4.29
C GLY A 266 -11.11 6.56 4.14
N HIS A 267 -10.47 7.01 5.21
CA HIS A 267 -9.09 7.49 5.25
C HIS A 267 -8.77 8.43 4.09
N ALA A 268 -9.14 9.69 4.20
CA ALA A 268 -9.15 10.63 3.10
C ALA A 268 -8.37 11.92 3.40
N SER A 269 -7.93 12.56 2.34
CA SER A 269 -7.47 13.95 2.34
C SER A 269 -7.92 14.66 1.07
N TYR A 270 -7.88 15.99 1.05
CA TYR A 270 -8.38 16.76 -0.09
C TYR A 270 -7.45 17.92 -0.47
N VAL A 271 -7.63 18.40 -1.70
CA VAL A 271 -6.98 19.61 -2.21
C VAL A 271 -7.96 20.48 -2.98
N ASP A 272 -7.74 21.81 -2.91
CA ASP A 272 -8.36 22.77 -3.81
C ASP A 272 -7.45 22.99 -5.03
N LEU A 273 -8.03 22.92 -6.22
CA LEU A 273 -7.36 23.16 -7.49
C LEU A 273 -7.29 24.65 -7.82
N PRO A 274 -6.36 25.09 -8.69
CA PRO A 274 -6.26 26.50 -9.10
C PRO A 274 -7.53 27.04 -9.76
N ASN A 275 -8.33 26.16 -10.38
CA ASN A 275 -9.59 26.50 -11.06
C ASN A 275 -10.80 26.54 -10.12
N GLY A 276 -10.59 26.38 -8.80
CA GLY A 276 -11.63 26.41 -7.76
C GLY A 276 -12.38 25.10 -7.55
N GLU A 277 -12.00 24.01 -8.24
CA GLU A 277 -12.53 22.68 -7.95
C GLU A 277 -11.88 22.11 -6.67
N THR A 278 -12.63 21.33 -5.90
CA THR A 278 -12.11 20.58 -4.73
C THR A 278 -12.18 19.10 -5.02
N TRP A 279 -11.10 18.39 -4.74
CA TRP A 279 -10.96 16.96 -4.95
C TRP A 279 -10.48 16.25 -3.70
N LEU A 280 -11.06 15.09 -3.43
CA LEU A 280 -10.77 14.27 -2.27
C LEU A 280 -10.29 12.90 -2.74
N VAL A 281 -9.16 12.44 -2.23
CA VAL A 281 -8.71 11.04 -2.37
C VAL A 281 -9.07 10.26 -1.11
N HIS A 282 -9.38 8.99 -1.28
CA HIS A 282 -9.72 8.12 -0.16
C HIS A 282 -9.32 6.67 -0.43
N LEU A 283 -9.13 5.92 0.64
CA LEU A 283 -8.97 4.48 0.60
C LEU A 283 -10.26 3.82 0.13
N THR A 284 -10.13 2.74 -0.63
CA THR A 284 -11.23 1.86 -1.05
C THR A 284 -10.73 0.44 -1.28
N SER A 285 -11.65 -0.51 -1.48
CA SER A 285 -11.35 -1.87 -1.90
C SER A 285 -12.48 -2.43 -2.75
N ARG A 286 -12.16 -3.43 -3.58
CA ARG A 286 -13.12 -4.11 -4.45
C ARG A 286 -13.09 -5.61 -4.17
N PRO A 287 -14.10 -6.16 -3.44
CA PRO A 287 -14.14 -7.57 -3.10
C PRO A 287 -14.67 -8.46 -4.23
N PHE A 288 -14.20 -9.68 -4.30
CA PHE A 288 -14.90 -10.75 -5.01
C PHE A 288 -16.22 -11.11 -4.29
N VAL A 289 -17.30 -11.25 -5.04
CA VAL A 289 -18.62 -11.65 -4.52
C VAL A 289 -18.94 -13.07 -4.99
N PRO A 290 -19.31 -14.02 -4.14
CA PRO A 290 -19.82 -13.84 -2.77
C PRO A 290 -18.77 -13.95 -1.66
N GLU A 291 -17.48 -14.20 -1.95
CA GLU A 291 -16.46 -14.46 -0.93
C GLU A 291 -16.18 -13.22 -0.06
N LEU A 292 -16.45 -12.03 -0.57
CA LEU A 292 -16.22 -10.72 0.03
C LEU A 292 -14.76 -10.54 0.45
N ARG A 293 -13.82 -10.89 -0.46
CA ARG A 293 -12.37 -10.86 -0.28
C ARG A 293 -11.69 -9.94 -1.27
N CYS A 294 -10.83 -9.06 -0.77
CA CYS A 294 -10.17 -7.99 -1.52
C CYS A 294 -8.72 -8.36 -1.88
N THR A 295 -8.53 -9.18 -2.91
CA THR A 295 -7.19 -9.67 -3.34
C THR A 295 -6.22 -8.57 -3.75
N LEU A 296 -6.72 -7.48 -4.32
CA LEU A 296 -5.89 -6.34 -4.71
C LEU A 296 -5.46 -5.49 -3.50
N GLY A 297 -6.01 -5.77 -2.31
CA GLY A 297 -5.76 -5.02 -1.10
C GLY A 297 -6.59 -3.74 -1.04
N ARG A 298 -6.03 -2.73 -0.37
CA ARG A 298 -6.65 -1.41 -0.23
C ARG A 298 -6.09 -0.48 -1.31
N GLU A 299 -6.99 0.05 -2.13
CA GLU A 299 -6.74 0.85 -3.33
C GLU A 299 -7.02 2.34 -3.05
N THR A 300 -6.62 3.23 -3.96
CA THR A 300 -6.93 4.67 -3.85
C THR A 300 -7.96 5.11 -4.88
N ALA A 301 -9.02 5.74 -4.42
CA ALA A 301 -10.06 6.35 -5.24
C ALA A 301 -10.11 7.87 -5.07
N ILE A 302 -10.84 8.55 -5.96
CA ILE A 302 -10.97 10.01 -5.97
C ILE A 302 -12.44 10.43 -6.11
N GLN A 303 -12.83 11.52 -5.46
CA GLN A 303 -14.16 12.09 -5.56
C GLN A 303 -14.09 13.59 -5.82
N ARG A 304 -15.05 14.10 -6.62
CA ARG A 304 -15.26 15.55 -6.74
C ARG A 304 -16.10 16.05 -5.59
N MET A 305 -15.61 17.13 -4.98
CA MET A 305 -16.24 17.74 -3.82
C MET A 305 -16.68 19.16 -4.17
N LYS A 306 -17.58 19.70 -3.37
CA LYS A 306 -17.99 21.11 -3.38
C LYS A 306 -18.15 21.63 -1.98
N TRP A 307 -17.76 22.87 -1.77
CA TRP A 307 -18.07 23.62 -0.54
C TRP A 307 -19.49 24.20 -0.64
N THR A 308 -20.28 23.98 0.40
CA THR A 308 -21.64 24.53 0.51
C THR A 308 -21.62 25.96 1.06
N GLU A 309 -22.73 26.69 0.95
CA GLU A 309 -22.83 28.07 1.45
C GLU A 309 -22.66 28.15 2.97
N ASP A 310 -23.05 27.13 3.72
CA ASP A 310 -22.86 26.99 5.15
C ASP A 310 -21.46 26.52 5.56
N GLY A 311 -20.56 26.38 4.59
CA GLY A 311 -19.13 26.12 4.78
C GLY A 311 -18.76 24.66 5.04
N TRP A 312 -19.56 23.69 4.62
CA TRP A 312 -19.23 22.27 4.72
C TRP A 312 -18.84 21.66 3.37
N LEU A 313 -18.00 20.64 3.43
CA LEU A 313 -17.56 19.91 2.25
C LEU A 313 -18.53 18.76 1.93
N ARG A 314 -18.98 18.65 0.69
CA ARG A 314 -19.91 17.62 0.20
C ARG A 314 -19.44 17.03 -1.11
N MET A 315 -19.80 15.79 -1.39
CA MET A 315 -19.67 15.25 -2.75
C MET A 315 -20.49 16.08 -3.74
N GLU A 316 -19.94 16.33 -4.93
CA GLU A 316 -20.58 17.17 -5.95
C GLU A 316 -21.95 16.63 -6.38
N ASN A 317 -22.14 15.29 -6.37
CA ASN A 317 -23.40 14.63 -6.72
C ASN A 317 -24.51 14.76 -5.67
N GLY A 318 -24.21 15.26 -4.47
CA GLY A 318 -25.14 15.48 -3.37
C GLY A 318 -25.39 14.29 -2.44
N GLY A 319 -24.82 13.11 -2.76
CA GLY A 319 -24.80 11.94 -1.85
C GLY A 319 -23.51 11.87 -1.01
N ASN A 320 -23.32 10.76 -0.33
CA ASN A 320 -22.10 10.43 0.41
C ASN A 320 -21.53 9.04 0.08
N MET A 321 -22.17 8.27 -0.80
CA MET A 321 -21.67 6.97 -1.26
C MET A 321 -20.62 7.16 -2.35
N ALA A 322 -19.42 6.62 -2.12
CA ALA A 322 -18.28 6.71 -3.03
C ALA A 322 -18.62 6.21 -4.44
N GLN A 323 -18.24 6.99 -5.45
CA GLN A 323 -18.61 6.77 -6.85
C GLN A 323 -17.52 6.06 -7.63
N GLU A 324 -17.90 5.01 -8.38
CA GLU A 324 -17.03 4.31 -9.33
C GLU A 324 -16.58 5.22 -10.48
N PHE A 325 -17.48 6.07 -10.98
CA PHE A 325 -17.19 6.99 -12.09
C PHE A 325 -17.39 8.43 -11.66
N VAL A 326 -16.35 9.24 -11.83
CA VAL A 326 -16.33 10.65 -11.45
C VAL A 326 -16.09 11.51 -12.69
N LYS A 327 -16.76 12.67 -12.78
CA LYS A 327 -16.54 13.61 -13.87
C LYS A 327 -15.12 14.16 -13.83
N GLU A 328 -14.42 14.21 -14.96
CA GLU A 328 -13.07 14.76 -15.09
C GLU A 328 -12.96 16.21 -14.61
N SER A 329 -11.77 16.60 -14.18
CA SER A 329 -11.46 18.00 -13.90
C SER A 329 -11.53 18.84 -15.17
N LYS A 330 -11.58 20.16 -15.01
CA LYS A 330 -11.44 21.12 -16.12
C LYS A 330 -9.97 21.45 -16.43
N LEU A 331 -9.02 20.80 -15.75
CA LEU A 331 -7.61 20.95 -16.06
C LEU A 331 -7.29 20.34 -17.42
N PRO A 332 -6.27 20.86 -18.14
CA PRO A 332 -5.79 20.26 -19.37
C PRO A 332 -5.34 18.80 -19.12
N GLU A 333 -5.65 17.91 -20.06
CA GLU A 333 -5.18 16.53 -19.99
C GLU A 333 -3.65 16.48 -20.01
N TYR A 334 -3.08 15.70 -19.10
CA TYR A 334 -1.63 15.54 -18.94
C TYR A 334 -1.26 14.04 -19.01
N PRO A 335 -0.85 13.54 -20.18
CA PRO A 335 -0.42 12.16 -20.33
C PRO A 335 0.82 11.87 -19.48
N VAL A 336 0.78 10.78 -18.72
CA VAL A 336 1.88 10.32 -17.87
C VAL A 336 2.54 9.07 -18.44
N LYS A 337 3.80 8.84 -18.05
CA LYS A 337 4.52 7.63 -18.41
C LYS A 337 4.12 6.48 -17.50
N LYS A 338 3.46 5.47 -18.07
CA LYS A 338 3.18 4.23 -17.34
C LYS A 338 4.46 3.40 -17.16
N LEU A 339 4.48 2.57 -16.11
CA LEU A 339 5.53 1.57 -15.95
C LEU A 339 5.54 0.62 -17.15
N PRO A 340 6.72 0.22 -17.66
CA PRO A 340 6.81 -0.70 -18.78
C PRO A 340 6.18 -2.05 -18.41
N GLN A 341 5.45 -2.64 -19.34
CA GLN A 341 4.89 -3.99 -19.15
C GLN A 341 6.01 -5.04 -19.10
N ARG A 342 7.06 -4.83 -19.90
CA ARG A 342 8.22 -5.71 -19.98
C ARG A 342 9.48 -4.92 -19.65
N ASP A 343 10.34 -5.52 -18.84
CA ASP A 343 11.67 -5.05 -18.49
C ASP A 343 12.68 -6.12 -18.90
N ASP A 344 13.53 -5.80 -19.85
CA ASP A 344 14.60 -6.67 -20.34
C ASP A 344 15.93 -6.44 -19.58
N PHE A 345 15.87 -5.66 -18.48
CA PHE A 345 17.01 -5.38 -17.61
C PHE A 345 18.24 -4.80 -18.29
N ASP A 346 18.04 -4.02 -19.35
CA ASP A 346 19.11 -3.31 -20.10
C ASP A 346 19.60 -2.06 -19.36
N SER A 347 18.91 -1.60 -18.33
CA SER A 347 19.28 -0.42 -17.55
C SER A 347 20.36 -0.75 -16.51
N GLU A 348 21.25 0.22 -16.23
CA GLU A 348 22.21 0.09 -15.12
C GLU A 348 21.58 0.20 -13.73
N THR A 349 20.33 0.66 -13.65
CA THR A 349 19.59 0.86 -12.39
C THR A 349 18.25 0.12 -12.44
N LEU A 350 17.83 -0.38 -11.30
CA LEU A 350 16.54 -1.04 -11.15
C LEU A 350 15.39 -0.07 -11.42
N GLY A 351 14.36 -0.55 -12.12
CA GLY A 351 13.15 0.23 -12.39
C GLY A 351 12.41 0.61 -11.11
N ILE A 352 11.82 1.82 -11.09
CA ILE A 352 11.15 2.40 -9.91
C ILE A 352 9.96 1.57 -9.40
N GLY A 353 9.37 0.70 -10.22
CA GLY A 353 8.18 -0.10 -9.88
C GLY A 353 8.48 -1.41 -9.16
N TYR A 354 9.73 -1.68 -8.78
CA TYR A 354 10.11 -2.91 -8.08
C TYR A 354 10.23 -2.68 -6.58
N TYR A 355 9.78 -3.69 -5.83
CA TYR A 355 9.76 -3.71 -4.37
C TYR A 355 10.31 -5.02 -3.82
N ALA A 356 10.86 -4.97 -2.62
CA ALA A 356 11.24 -6.14 -1.83
C ALA A 356 10.68 -6.05 -0.41
N PRO A 357 10.34 -7.17 0.24
CA PRO A 357 9.94 -7.13 1.64
C PRO A 357 11.14 -6.81 2.54
N ARG A 358 11.05 -5.78 3.36
CA ARG A 358 11.94 -5.43 4.49
C ARG A 358 13.36 -5.02 4.18
N ILE A 359 13.87 -5.23 2.98
CA ILE A 359 15.25 -4.89 2.61
C ILE A 359 15.28 -4.16 1.26
N ASP A 360 16.34 -3.38 1.07
CA ASP A 360 16.59 -2.76 -0.23
C ASP A 360 16.93 -3.82 -1.28
N PRO A 361 16.21 -3.86 -2.43
CA PRO A 361 16.53 -4.74 -3.55
C PRO A 361 18.00 -4.68 -3.99
N VAL A 362 18.66 -3.51 -3.92
CA VAL A 362 20.08 -3.36 -4.31
C VAL A 362 21.01 -4.26 -3.49
N THR A 363 20.60 -4.76 -2.33
CA THR A 363 21.41 -5.65 -1.50
C THR A 363 21.54 -7.06 -2.06
N PHE A 364 20.65 -7.48 -2.98
CA PHE A 364 20.65 -8.81 -3.57
C PHE A 364 20.50 -8.84 -5.10
N VAL A 365 20.33 -7.66 -5.72
CA VAL A 365 20.20 -7.49 -7.18
C VAL A 365 21.53 -7.04 -7.77
N ASP A 366 21.91 -7.62 -8.92
CA ASP A 366 23.05 -7.17 -9.72
C ASP A 366 22.66 -7.12 -11.21
N LEU A 367 22.58 -5.93 -11.78
CA LEU A 367 22.29 -5.66 -13.19
C LEU A 367 23.55 -5.63 -14.07
N LYS A 368 24.75 -5.68 -13.47
CA LYS A 368 26.03 -5.60 -14.18
C LYS A 368 26.70 -6.94 -14.37
N ALA A 369 26.32 -7.94 -13.56
CA ALA A 369 26.92 -9.28 -13.62
C ALA A 369 26.73 -9.96 -14.97
N ARG A 370 25.60 -9.69 -15.65
CA ARG A 370 25.27 -10.22 -16.99
C ARG A 370 24.40 -9.20 -17.73
N PRO A 371 24.94 -8.46 -18.70
CA PRO A 371 24.17 -7.47 -19.45
C PRO A 371 22.91 -8.04 -20.09
N GLY A 372 21.77 -7.33 -19.98
CA GLY A 372 20.46 -7.78 -20.44
C GLY A 372 19.81 -8.85 -19.55
N TRP A 373 20.31 -9.05 -18.33
CA TRP A 373 19.78 -9.96 -17.33
C TRP A 373 19.88 -9.33 -15.95
N ILE A 374 18.93 -9.65 -15.08
CA ILE A 374 19.04 -9.36 -13.66
C ILE A 374 19.51 -10.59 -12.90
N ARG A 375 20.57 -10.44 -12.11
CA ARG A 375 21.05 -11.49 -11.21
C ARG A 375 20.49 -11.26 -9.81
N LEU A 376 19.84 -12.28 -9.25
CA LEU A 376 19.43 -12.31 -7.86
C LEU A 376 20.34 -13.22 -7.05
N ARG A 377 20.91 -12.71 -5.96
CA ARG A 377 21.62 -13.54 -4.99
C ARG A 377 20.63 -14.16 -4.02
N GLY A 378 20.65 -15.48 -3.90
CA GLY A 378 19.76 -16.24 -3.03
C GLY A 378 19.98 -15.93 -1.54
N GLN A 379 18.89 -15.86 -0.82
CA GLN A 379 18.86 -15.65 0.63
C GLN A 379 17.83 -16.59 1.28
N GLU A 380 17.19 -16.17 2.36
CA GLU A 380 16.24 -16.94 3.16
C GLU A 380 14.94 -17.25 2.37
N SER A 381 14.10 -18.10 2.92
CA SER A 381 12.83 -18.48 2.29
C SER A 381 11.82 -17.32 2.28
N GLY A 382 10.80 -17.40 1.43
CA GLY A 382 9.69 -16.43 1.39
C GLY A 382 8.93 -16.28 2.72
N CYS A 383 9.08 -17.22 3.65
CA CYS A 383 8.51 -17.12 5.00
C CYS A 383 9.33 -16.24 5.96
N SER A 384 10.54 -15.83 5.59
CA SER A 384 11.41 -15.08 6.48
C SER A 384 10.94 -13.64 6.71
N LEU A 385 11.10 -13.18 7.93
CA LEU A 385 10.91 -11.79 8.33
C LEU A 385 12.21 -10.96 8.26
N ASN A 386 13.31 -11.53 7.75
CA ASN A 386 14.63 -10.90 7.81
C ASN A 386 15.14 -10.54 6.42
N LYS A 387 15.63 -11.50 5.64
CA LYS A 387 16.26 -11.28 4.34
C LYS A 387 15.70 -12.23 3.30
N THR A 388 14.88 -11.74 2.39
CA THR A 388 14.36 -12.52 1.27
C THR A 388 14.78 -11.87 -0.05
N SER A 389 15.19 -12.65 -1.03
CA SER A 389 15.45 -12.12 -2.37
C SER A 389 14.19 -12.26 -3.22
N ILE A 390 13.14 -11.54 -2.83
CA ILE A 390 11.91 -11.37 -3.59
C ILE A 390 11.94 -9.99 -4.22
N LEU A 391 11.93 -9.94 -5.55
CA LEU A 391 11.83 -8.71 -6.34
C LEU A 391 10.48 -8.72 -7.04
N ALA A 392 9.58 -7.83 -6.66
CA ALA A 392 8.18 -7.92 -7.05
C ALA A 392 7.56 -6.58 -7.47
N ARG A 393 6.47 -6.65 -8.21
CA ARG A 393 5.58 -5.53 -8.55
C ARG A 393 4.21 -5.76 -7.93
N LYS A 394 3.49 -4.69 -7.65
CA LYS A 394 2.10 -4.75 -7.15
C LYS A 394 1.20 -5.41 -8.18
N LEU A 395 0.33 -6.33 -7.75
CA LEU A 395 -0.77 -6.83 -8.58
C LEU A 395 -1.84 -5.74 -8.68
N THR A 396 -2.03 -5.19 -9.88
CA THR A 396 -2.96 -4.06 -10.12
C THR A 396 -4.26 -4.49 -10.77
N SER A 397 -4.38 -5.77 -11.16
CA SER A 397 -5.57 -6.31 -11.82
C SER A 397 -5.80 -7.76 -11.43
N VAL A 398 -7.07 -8.15 -11.40
CA VAL A 398 -7.51 -9.55 -11.29
C VAL A 398 -7.43 -10.30 -12.63
N GLN A 399 -6.99 -9.64 -13.70
CA GLN A 399 -6.70 -10.22 -15.01
C GLN A 399 -5.27 -9.83 -15.40
N ALA A 400 -4.32 -10.72 -15.14
CA ALA A 400 -2.91 -10.46 -15.39
C ALA A 400 -2.16 -11.71 -15.85
N THR A 401 -1.14 -11.49 -16.67
CA THR A 401 -0.15 -12.51 -17.04
C THR A 401 1.23 -12.01 -16.68
N VAL A 402 1.98 -12.84 -15.97
CA VAL A 402 3.36 -12.56 -15.56
C VAL A 402 4.26 -13.61 -16.16
N THR A 403 5.31 -13.20 -16.87
CA THR A 403 6.23 -14.11 -17.56
C THR A 403 7.68 -13.70 -17.27
N THR A 404 8.53 -14.68 -17.06
CA THR A 404 9.98 -14.51 -16.95
C THR A 404 10.70 -15.71 -17.54
N LYS A 405 11.98 -15.56 -17.81
CA LYS A 405 12.88 -16.66 -18.18
C LYS A 405 14.00 -16.72 -17.16
N VAL A 406 14.26 -17.88 -16.59
CA VAL A 406 15.28 -18.08 -15.56
C VAL A 406 16.37 -19.03 -16.06
N ASP A 407 17.63 -18.58 -15.94
CA ASP A 407 18.85 -19.38 -16.03
C ASP A 407 19.33 -19.66 -14.60
N PHE A 408 19.23 -20.92 -14.18
CA PHE A 408 19.54 -21.31 -12.82
C PHE A 408 20.02 -22.77 -12.77
N THR A 409 21.18 -23.00 -12.18
CA THR A 409 21.74 -24.33 -11.97
C THR A 409 21.82 -24.62 -10.46
N PRO A 410 20.74 -25.16 -9.87
CA PRO A 410 20.72 -25.45 -8.43
C PRO A 410 21.64 -26.63 -8.10
N LEU A 411 22.35 -26.58 -6.95
CA LEU A 411 23.23 -27.62 -6.47
C LEU A 411 22.63 -28.44 -5.32
N SER A 412 21.47 -28.04 -4.82
CA SER A 412 20.79 -28.65 -3.67
C SER A 412 19.29 -28.32 -3.74
N TYR A 413 18.48 -29.08 -3.02
CA TYR A 413 17.06 -28.76 -2.80
C TYR A 413 16.85 -27.43 -2.02
N GLN A 414 17.91 -26.93 -1.39
CA GLN A 414 17.90 -25.66 -0.67
C GLN A 414 18.13 -24.44 -1.57
N HIS A 415 18.54 -24.67 -2.83
CA HIS A 415 18.66 -23.64 -3.85
C HIS A 415 17.40 -23.63 -4.69
N THR A 416 16.70 -22.51 -4.71
CA THR A 416 15.44 -22.34 -5.45
C THR A 416 15.42 -21.02 -6.20
N ALA A 417 14.87 -20.99 -7.42
CA ALA A 417 14.66 -19.75 -8.16
C ALA A 417 13.42 -19.86 -9.05
N GLY A 418 12.66 -18.78 -9.18
CA GLY A 418 11.48 -18.76 -10.06
C GLY A 418 10.50 -17.63 -9.80
N LEU A 419 9.21 -17.92 -10.06
CA LEU A 419 8.11 -16.96 -10.12
C LEU A 419 7.16 -17.13 -8.93
N ILE A 420 6.86 -16.03 -8.22
CA ILE A 420 6.06 -16.02 -6.99
C ILE A 420 4.85 -15.09 -7.12
N LEU A 421 3.71 -15.53 -6.57
CA LEU A 421 2.57 -14.69 -6.20
C LEU A 421 2.54 -14.61 -4.68
N TYR A 422 2.73 -13.41 -4.14
CA TYR A 422 3.04 -13.18 -2.75
C TYR A 422 2.08 -12.16 -2.13
N TYR A 423 1.39 -12.54 -1.07
CA TYR A 423 0.58 -11.64 -0.26
C TYR A 423 1.34 -11.23 1.00
N ASP A 424 1.79 -12.21 1.78
CA ASP A 424 2.60 -12.04 2.97
C ASP A 424 3.54 -13.26 3.16
N ASN A 425 4.36 -13.25 4.22
CA ASN A 425 5.31 -14.33 4.51
C ASN A 425 4.65 -15.67 4.91
N MET A 426 3.33 -15.67 5.13
CA MET A 426 2.52 -16.84 5.50
C MET A 426 1.52 -17.24 4.42
N ASN A 427 1.40 -16.44 3.33
CA ASN A 427 0.46 -16.67 2.23
C ASN A 427 1.11 -16.34 0.88
N PHE A 428 1.57 -17.35 0.16
CA PHE A 428 2.11 -17.23 -1.20
C PHE A 428 2.06 -18.54 -1.96
N VAL A 429 2.18 -18.47 -3.28
CA VAL A 429 2.38 -19.62 -4.17
C VAL A 429 3.61 -19.37 -5.05
N TYR A 430 4.38 -20.41 -5.32
CA TYR A 430 5.70 -20.31 -5.92
C TYR A 430 5.97 -21.43 -6.91
N LEU A 431 6.22 -21.11 -8.17
CA LEU A 431 6.80 -22.00 -9.18
C LEU A 431 8.32 -21.84 -9.15
N TYR A 432 9.06 -22.93 -8.95
CA TYR A 432 10.50 -22.85 -8.74
C TYR A 432 11.27 -24.01 -9.39
N LYS A 433 12.49 -23.70 -9.82
CA LYS A 433 13.52 -24.69 -10.21
C LYS A 433 14.39 -24.99 -8.97
N TYR A 434 14.74 -26.25 -8.78
CA TYR A 434 15.57 -26.74 -7.68
C TYR A 434 16.29 -28.03 -8.08
N PHE A 435 17.28 -28.49 -7.30
CA PHE A 435 17.92 -29.78 -7.46
C PHE A 435 17.34 -30.80 -6.48
N SER A 436 16.96 -31.97 -6.99
CA SER A 436 16.47 -33.08 -6.17
C SER A 436 17.61 -34.02 -5.81
N ASP A 437 18.12 -33.95 -4.60
CA ASP A 437 19.20 -34.83 -4.11
C ASP A 437 18.80 -36.32 -4.18
N THR A 438 17.52 -36.63 -3.94
CA THR A 438 17.02 -38.02 -3.97
C THR A 438 17.06 -38.61 -5.37
N LEU A 439 16.81 -37.80 -6.40
CA LEU A 439 16.75 -38.21 -7.80
C LEU A 439 18.03 -37.83 -8.54
N ASN A 440 18.92 -37.10 -7.92
CA ASN A 440 20.15 -36.56 -8.47
C ASN A 440 19.93 -35.85 -9.82
N HIS A 441 18.92 -34.94 -9.85
CA HIS A 441 18.49 -34.27 -11.08
C HIS A 441 17.83 -32.93 -10.77
N SER A 442 17.97 -31.96 -11.67
CA SER A 442 17.21 -30.71 -11.62
C SER A 442 15.74 -30.93 -11.93
N ALA A 443 14.87 -30.18 -11.29
CA ALA A 443 13.42 -30.25 -11.48
C ALA A 443 12.77 -28.88 -11.28
N ILE A 444 11.58 -28.72 -11.83
CA ILE A 444 10.65 -27.67 -11.49
C ILE A 444 9.47 -28.23 -10.71
N SER A 445 8.95 -27.46 -9.78
CA SER A 445 7.80 -27.82 -8.97
C SER A 445 7.06 -26.58 -8.50
N VAL A 446 5.91 -26.79 -7.85
CA VAL A 446 5.09 -25.73 -7.28
C VAL A 446 4.92 -25.98 -5.78
N MET A 447 4.94 -24.91 -4.99
CA MET A 447 4.57 -24.95 -3.58
C MET A 447 3.56 -23.85 -3.24
N GLN A 448 2.81 -24.08 -2.19
CA GLN A 448 1.94 -23.12 -1.53
C GLN A 448 2.31 -23.01 -0.06
N VAL A 449 2.29 -21.78 0.45
CA VAL A 449 2.18 -21.50 1.88
C VAL A 449 0.83 -20.81 2.07
N GLU A 450 -0.01 -21.37 2.93
CA GLU A 450 -1.36 -20.87 3.23
C GLU A 450 -1.55 -20.84 4.74
N ASN A 451 -1.71 -19.63 5.30
CA ASN A 451 -1.76 -19.39 6.74
C ASN A 451 -0.66 -20.15 7.51
N GLY A 452 0.59 -20.06 6.97
CA GLY A 452 1.78 -20.66 7.55
C GLY A 452 1.95 -22.17 7.30
N ILE A 453 0.99 -22.83 6.66
CA ILE A 453 1.07 -24.25 6.33
C ILE A 453 1.65 -24.42 4.92
N LYS A 454 2.84 -25.02 4.87
CA LYS A 454 3.51 -25.33 3.59
C LYS A 454 2.99 -26.62 2.98
N ARG A 455 2.68 -26.57 1.69
CA ARG A 455 2.37 -27.73 0.85
C ARG A 455 3.24 -27.70 -0.40
N GLU A 456 3.88 -28.82 -0.72
CA GLU A 456 4.55 -29.06 -2.00
C GLU A 456 3.70 -29.99 -2.87
N PHE A 457 3.64 -29.70 -4.16
CA PHE A 457 2.89 -30.48 -5.13
C PHE A 457 3.86 -31.39 -5.88
N SER A 458 4.39 -32.41 -5.18
CA SER A 458 5.38 -33.33 -5.70
C SER A 458 4.89 -34.15 -6.89
N GLU A 459 3.59 -34.35 -7.00
CA GLU A 459 2.91 -35.00 -8.13
C GLU A 459 3.02 -34.18 -9.44
N ALA A 460 3.24 -32.87 -9.32
CA ALA A 460 3.43 -31.97 -10.46
C ALA A 460 4.91 -31.80 -10.84
N ARG A 461 5.83 -32.44 -10.12
CA ARG A 461 7.27 -32.32 -10.38
C ARG A 461 7.61 -32.73 -11.80
N THR A 462 8.36 -31.87 -12.48
CA THR A 462 8.84 -32.11 -13.83
C THR A 462 10.37 -32.01 -13.86
N PHE A 463 11.03 -33.03 -14.39
CA PHE A 463 12.49 -33.06 -14.57
C PHE A 463 12.89 -32.14 -15.71
N VAL A 464 14.00 -31.44 -15.54
CA VAL A 464 14.60 -30.57 -16.54
C VAL A 464 16.11 -30.80 -16.52
N GLU A 465 16.78 -30.57 -17.64
CA GLU A 465 18.23 -30.71 -17.73
C GLU A 465 18.95 -29.67 -16.89
N ASP A 466 20.10 -30.03 -16.34
CA ASP A 466 20.98 -29.09 -15.65
C ASP A 466 21.43 -28.00 -16.64
N GLY A 467 21.40 -26.74 -16.21
CA GLY A 467 21.69 -25.59 -17.08
C GLY A 467 20.62 -25.25 -18.12
N GLN A 468 19.50 -25.99 -18.15
CA GLN A 468 18.36 -25.65 -19.02
C GLN A 468 17.65 -24.41 -18.54
N ASP A 469 17.57 -23.39 -19.39
CA ASP A 469 16.72 -22.20 -19.15
C ASP A 469 15.24 -22.59 -19.14
N ILE A 470 14.47 -21.96 -18.26
CA ILE A 470 13.03 -22.22 -18.11
C ILE A 470 12.26 -20.92 -18.21
N TRP A 471 11.29 -20.85 -19.11
CA TRP A 471 10.25 -19.82 -19.12
C TRP A 471 9.17 -20.19 -18.11
N MET A 472 8.86 -19.28 -17.23
CA MET A 472 7.84 -19.42 -16.20
C MET A 472 6.74 -18.39 -16.42
N ARG A 473 5.49 -18.82 -16.31
CA ARG A 473 4.32 -17.97 -16.48
C ARG A 473 3.32 -18.18 -15.36
N LEU A 474 2.79 -17.08 -14.82
CA LEU A 474 1.65 -17.04 -13.93
C LEU A 474 0.48 -16.36 -14.66
N GLU A 475 -0.67 -16.99 -14.70
CA GLU A 475 -1.91 -16.39 -15.18
C GLU A 475 -2.86 -16.17 -13.99
N VAL A 476 -3.20 -14.92 -13.73
CA VAL A 476 -4.25 -14.53 -12.78
C VAL A 476 -5.51 -14.27 -13.59
N LYS A 477 -6.58 -15.01 -13.33
CA LYS A 477 -7.87 -14.92 -14.02
C LYS A 477 -9.01 -14.91 -12.99
N GLY A 478 -9.29 -13.74 -12.45
CA GLY A 478 -10.28 -13.58 -11.39
C GLY A 478 -9.89 -14.38 -10.15
N ARG A 479 -10.75 -15.33 -9.76
CA ARG A 479 -10.56 -16.18 -8.58
C ARG A 479 -9.47 -17.23 -8.70
N LYS A 480 -8.83 -17.38 -9.86
CA LYS A 480 -7.84 -18.43 -10.11
C LYS A 480 -6.51 -17.86 -10.54
N SER A 481 -5.45 -18.41 -9.98
CA SER A 481 -4.07 -18.20 -10.42
C SER A 481 -3.42 -19.54 -10.73
N CYS A 482 -2.86 -19.67 -11.96
CA CYS A 482 -2.32 -20.94 -12.46
C CYS A 482 -0.92 -20.72 -13.00
N PHE A 483 -0.01 -21.66 -12.69
CA PHE A 483 1.34 -21.63 -13.22
C PHE A 483 1.48 -22.44 -14.51
N LYS A 484 2.36 -21.98 -15.40
CA LYS A 484 2.78 -22.65 -16.62
C LYS A 484 4.28 -22.53 -16.80
N TRP A 485 4.85 -23.42 -17.57
CA TRP A 485 6.27 -23.40 -17.91
C TRP A 485 6.51 -23.79 -19.37
N SER A 486 7.68 -23.42 -19.92
CA SER A 486 8.08 -23.73 -21.28
C SER A 486 9.60 -23.88 -21.38
N LEU A 487 10.08 -24.60 -22.41
CA LEU A 487 11.49 -24.69 -22.78
C LEU A 487 11.86 -23.80 -23.97
N ASP A 488 10.89 -23.33 -24.72
CA ASP A 488 11.07 -22.56 -25.96
C ASP A 488 10.49 -21.12 -25.88
N GLY A 489 9.71 -20.82 -24.83
CA GLY A 489 9.02 -19.55 -24.66
C GLY A 489 7.70 -19.43 -25.43
N ASP A 490 7.37 -20.38 -26.30
CA ASP A 490 6.18 -20.39 -27.16
C ASP A 490 5.14 -21.40 -26.68
N THR A 491 5.56 -22.62 -26.38
CA THR A 491 4.68 -23.72 -26.00
C THR A 491 4.65 -23.90 -24.48
N TYR A 492 3.60 -23.43 -23.85
CA TYR A 492 3.45 -23.49 -22.38
C TYR A 492 2.63 -24.70 -21.94
N LYS A 493 3.14 -25.40 -20.93
CA LYS A 493 2.48 -26.52 -20.24
C LYS A 493 2.05 -26.07 -18.84
N GLU A 494 0.89 -26.53 -18.40
CA GLU A 494 0.44 -26.31 -17.02
C GLU A 494 1.31 -27.09 -16.02
N ILE A 495 1.48 -26.54 -14.80
CA ILE A 495 2.21 -27.20 -13.72
C ILE A 495 1.54 -26.90 -12.38
N GLY A 496 1.26 -27.97 -11.63
CA GLY A 496 0.54 -27.87 -10.36
C GLY A 496 -0.94 -27.52 -10.52
N PRO A 497 -1.66 -27.36 -9.42
CA PRO A 497 -3.06 -26.92 -9.44
C PRO A 497 -3.18 -25.43 -9.73
N CYS A 498 -4.38 -24.99 -10.11
CA CYS A 498 -4.73 -23.60 -9.99
C CYS A 498 -5.09 -23.27 -8.54
N PHE A 499 -4.64 -22.13 -8.07
CA PHE A 499 -4.84 -21.65 -6.70
C PHE A 499 -6.02 -20.68 -6.62
N ASP A 500 -6.66 -20.64 -5.46
CA ASP A 500 -7.71 -19.68 -5.17
C ASP A 500 -7.10 -18.31 -4.83
N THR A 501 -7.14 -17.39 -5.80
CA THR A 501 -6.57 -16.05 -5.67
C THR A 501 -7.27 -15.22 -4.59
N THR A 502 -8.54 -15.51 -4.26
CA THR A 502 -9.28 -14.76 -3.24
C THR A 502 -8.71 -14.93 -1.84
N LYS A 503 -7.90 -15.98 -1.62
CA LYS A 503 -7.23 -16.24 -0.35
C LYS A 503 -6.07 -15.29 -0.05
N PHE A 504 -5.62 -14.53 -1.05
CA PHE A 504 -4.64 -13.46 -0.87
C PHE A 504 -5.37 -12.15 -0.54
N SER A 505 -5.89 -12.03 0.68
CA SER A 505 -6.71 -10.91 1.11
C SER A 505 -6.74 -10.75 2.62
N ASP A 506 -7.03 -9.52 3.09
CA ASP A 506 -7.18 -9.18 4.50
C ASP A 506 -8.24 -10.04 5.20
N GLU A 507 -9.33 -10.37 4.48
CA GLU A 507 -10.44 -11.13 5.03
C GLU A 507 -10.14 -12.61 5.22
N TYR A 508 -9.06 -13.12 4.60
CA TYR A 508 -8.67 -14.53 4.69
C TYR A 508 -7.38 -14.75 5.49
N SER A 509 -6.37 -13.89 5.35
CA SER A 509 -5.11 -14.04 6.05
C SER A 509 -5.30 -13.95 7.58
N GLU A 510 -4.63 -14.83 8.30
CA GLU A 510 -4.61 -14.82 9.78
C GLU A 510 -3.41 -14.04 10.34
N PHE A 511 -2.45 -13.65 9.49
CA PHE A 511 -1.15 -13.10 9.91
C PHE A 511 -0.81 -11.75 9.30
N GLY A 512 -1.34 -11.42 8.12
CA GLY A 512 -1.02 -10.21 7.38
C GLY A 512 -2.29 -9.50 6.91
N GLU A 513 -2.83 -8.63 7.75
CA GLU A 513 -3.91 -7.70 7.37
C GLU A 513 -3.28 -6.45 6.75
N PHE A 514 -4.07 -5.64 6.04
CA PHE A 514 -3.71 -4.31 5.53
C PHE A 514 -2.74 -4.25 4.36
N THR A 515 -2.21 -5.36 3.86
CA THR A 515 -1.31 -5.42 2.70
C THR A 515 -2.08 -5.68 1.39
N GLY A 516 -1.39 -6.05 0.33
CA GLY A 516 -1.95 -6.45 -0.96
C GLY A 516 -1.05 -7.44 -1.67
N THR A 517 -1.55 -7.99 -2.77
CA THR A 517 -0.85 -9.04 -3.52
C THR A 517 0.24 -8.46 -4.42
N PHE A 518 1.38 -9.11 -4.47
CA PHE A 518 2.50 -8.83 -5.35
C PHE A 518 2.84 -10.03 -6.24
N VAL A 519 3.43 -9.76 -7.38
CA VAL A 519 3.95 -10.76 -8.31
C VAL A 519 5.42 -10.48 -8.59
N GLY A 520 6.27 -11.51 -8.59
CA GLY A 520 7.70 -11.25 -8.74
C GLY A 520 8.55 -12.47 -9.01
N ILE A 521 9.83 -12.20 -9.14
CA ILE A 521 10.90 -13.20 -9.24
C ILE A 521 11.61 -13.34 -7.91
N THR A 522 12.11 -14.54 -7.61
CA THR A 522 12.77 -14.80 -6.33
C THR A 522 13.86 -15.84 -6.45
N CYS A 523 14.88 -15.71 -5.60
CA CYS A 523 15.97 -16.66 -5.47
C CYS A 523 16.18 -16.99 -3.98
N GLY A 524 16.27 -18.29 -3.65
CA GLY A 524 16.56 -18.78 -2.30
C GLY A 524 17.83 -19.61 -2.26
N ASP A 525 18.68 -19.33 -1.29
CA ASP A 525 19.83 -20.15 -0.89
C ASP A 525 19.88 -20.23 0.62
N ARG A 526 19.40 -21.34 1.16
CA ARG A 526 19.36 -21.57 2.62
C ARG A 526 20.61 -22.30 3.14
N MET A 527 21.68 -22.31 2.34
CA MET A 527 22.96 -22.93 2.73
C MET A 527 24.02 -21.88 3.03
N LEU A 528 24.38 -21.05 2.03
CA LEU A 528 25.51 -20.13 2.15
C LEU A 528 25.14 -18.67 1.82
N HIS A 529 23.94 -18.42 1.29
CA HIS A 529 23.47 -17.10 0.80
C HIS A 529 24.39 -16.53 -0.29
N GLN A 530 24.91 -17.38 -1.17
CA GLN A 530 25.87 -17.03 -2.23
C GLN A 530 25.43 -17.46 -3.61
N HIS A 531 24.55 -18.49 -3.70
CA HIS A 531 24.07 -19.00 -4.98
C HIS A 531 23.19 -17.97 -5.67
N THR A 532 23.30 -17.89 -7.01
CA THR A 532 22.62 -16.84 -7.79
C THR A 532 21.76 -17.44 -8.88
N ALA A 533 20.70 -16.73 -9.25
CA ALA A 533 19.88 -17.00 -10.41
C ALA A 533 19.82 -15.77 -11.32
N ASP A 534 19.91 -15.98 -12.63
CA ASP A 534 19.78 -14.93 -13.64
C ASP A 534 18.39 -14.98 -14.28
N PHE A 535 17.75 -13.83 -14.41
CA PHE A 535 16.46 -13.69 -15.09
C PHE A 535 16.63 -12.76 -16.29
N ASP A 536 16.20 -13.25 -17.48
CA ASP A 536 16.37 -12.57 -18.78
C ASP A 536 15.47 -11.34 -18.88
N PHE A 537 14.22 -11.48 -18.45
CA PHE A 537 13.23 -10.39 -18.43
C PHE A 537 12.18 -10.61 -17.35
N PHE A 538 11.45 -9.54 -17.04
CA PHE A 538 10.21 -9.62 -16.28
C PHE A 538 9.10 -8.91 -17.04
N GLU A 539 8.08 -9.66 -17.43
CA GLU A 539 6.91 -9.14 -18.15
C GLU A 539 5.66 -9.24 -17.27
N TYR A 540 4.98 -8.13 -17.10
CA TYR A 540 3.73 -8.02 -16.35
C TYR A 540 2.69 -7.31 -17.21
N VAL A 541 1.75 -8.06 -17.74
CA VAL A 541 0.64 -7.57 -18.57
C VAL A 541 -0.64 -7.70 -17.78
N ALA A 542 -1.25 -6.57 -17.42
CA ALA A 542 -2.48 -6.49 -16.65
C ALA A 542 -3.57 -5.75 -17.41
N ASP A 543 -4.81 -6.23 -17.33
CA ASP A 543 -6.00 -5.50 -17.74
C ASP A 543 -6.56 -4.74 -16.53
N GLU A 544 -6.12 -3.49 -16.35
CA GLU A 544 -6.55 -2.64 -15.23
C GLU A 544 -8.02 -2.20 -15.32
N THR A 545 -8.68 -2.48 -16.45
CA THR A 545 -10.12 -2.23 -16.63
C THR A 545 -10.99 -3.42 -16.23
N ALA A 546 -10.36 -4.56 -15.92
CA ALA A 546 -11.06 -5.76 -15.51
C ALA A 546 -11.85 -5.54 -14.21
N ASP A 547 -13.13 -5.88 -14.25
CA ASP A 547 -14.02 -5.79 -13.10
C ASP A 547 -13.76 -6.94 -12.11
N VAL A 548 -13.78 -6.62 -10.83
CA VAL A 548 -13.72 -7.61 -9.75
C VAL A 548 -15.14 -8.13 -9.53
N LYS A 549 -15.38 -9.41 -9.88
CA LYS A 549 -16.72 -10.06 -9.83
C LYS A 549 -16.75 -11.30 -8.98
#